data_8364900e430ea9da4e28d52c04e6a98a
#
_entry.id   8364900e430ea9da4e28d52c04e6a98a
#
_cell.length_a   1.000
_cell.length_b   1.000
_cell.length_c   1.000
_cell.angle_alpha   90.00
_cell.angle_beta   90.00
_cell.angle_gamma   90.00
#
_symmetry.space_group_name_H-M   'P 1'
#
loop_
_entity.id
_entity.type
_entity.pdbx_description
1 polymer ?
#
loop_
_entity_poly.entity_id
_entity_poly.type
_entity_poly.pdbx_seq_one_letter_code
_entity_poly.pdbx_strand_id
1 'polypeptide(L)' 'MSKYTAYEVLKDILSCWDISDLYYFDFYKADYTVRYGRKENDFEREMDKNEFDKLLNILKILGYDTFIEIF' A
#
# COMPACT_ATOMS: atom_id res chain seq x y z
N MET A 1 7.54 -13.27 6.21
CA MET A 1 8.13 -12.41 5.17
C MET A 1 9.10 -11.43 5.81
N SER A 2 10.30 -11.31 5.28
CA SER A 2 11.27 -10.33 5.80
C SER A 2 10.89 -8.92 5.35
N LYS A 3 11.41 -7.91 6.06
CA LYS A 3 11.19 -6.52 5.67
C LYS A 3 11.75 -6.24 4.27
N TYR A 4 12.88 -6.82 3.92
CA TYR A 4 13.45 -6.65 2.59
C TYR A 4 12.50 -7.16 1.51
N THR A 5 11.98 -8.36 1.68
CA THR A 5 11.02 -8.94 0.73
C THR A 5 9.74 -8.11 0.67
N ALA A 6 9.26 -7.65 1.82
CA ALA A 6 8.07 -6.80 1.88
C ALA A 6 8.27 -5.48 1.11
N TYR A 7 9.43 -4.85 1.21
CA TYR A 7 9.75 -3.64 0.44
C TYR A 7 9.75 -3.91 -1.06
N GLU A 8 10.34 -5.02 -1.49
CA GLU A 8 10.38 -5.38 -2.90
C GLU A 8 8.97 -5.61 -3.46
N VAL A 9 8.13 -6.31 -2.71
CA VAL A 9 6.75 -6.57 -3.11
C VAL A 9 5.94 -5.26 -3.14
N LEU A 10 6.14 -4.37 -2.16
CA LEU A 10 5.47 -3.09 -2.12
C LEU A 10 5.80 -2.23 -3.35
N LYS A 11 7.09 -2.13 -3.69
CA LYS A 11 7.52 -1.40 -4.88
C LYS A 11 6.90 -1.97 -6.15
N ASP A 12 6.81 -3.28 -6.21
CA ASP A 12 6.25 -4.00 -7.35
C ASP A 12 4.74 -3.72 -7.49
N ILE A 13 4.01 -3.84 -6.39
CA ILE A 13 2.56 -3.59 -6.39
C ILE A 13 2.24 -2.15 -6.76
N LEU A 14 2.97 -1.19 -6.21
CA LEU A 14 2.73 0.23 -6.45
C LEU A 14 3.41 0.75 -7.71
N SER A 15 4.21 -0.07 -8.37
CA SER A 15 4.98 0.30 -9.56
C SER A 15 5.83 1.54 -9.35
N CYS A 16 6.48 1.64 -8.19
CA CYS A 16 7.35 2.77 -7.87
C CYS A 16 8.65 2.31 -7.23
N TRP A 17 9.72 3.02 -7.51
CA TRP A 17 11.05 2.68 -7.01
C TRP A 17 11.33 3.28 -5.63
N ASP A 18 10.82 4.48 -5.39
CA ASP A 18 11.04 5.19 -4.14
C ASP A 18 9.73 5.23 -3.35
N ILE A 19 9.73 4.61 -2.19
CA ILE A 19 8.58 4.53 -1.31
C ILE A 19 8.72 5.40 -0.07
N SER A 20 9.81 6.17 0.03
CA SER A 20 10.07 7.01 1.20
C SER A 20 9.06 8.15 1.35
N ASP A 21 8.39 8.52 0.28
CA ASP A 21 7.44 9.62 0.25
C ASP A 21 5.99 9.20 0.51
N LEU A 22 5.75 7.94 0.78
CA LEU A 22 4.41 7.44 1.07
C LEU A 22 3.96 7.96 2.43
N TYR A 23 2.76 8.54 2.51
CA TYR A 23 2.31 9.16 3.76
C TYR A 23 0.87 8.83 4.17
N TYR A 24 0.07 8.18 3.31
CA TYR A 24 -1.22 7.64 3.70
C TYR A 24 -1.67 6.51 2.79
N PHE A 25 -2.54 5.64 3.31
CA PHE A 25 -3.15 4.56 2.55
C PHE A 25 -4.60 4.41 2.98
N ASP A 26 -5.52 4.60 2.04
CA ASP A 26 -6.95 4.39 2.25
C ASP A 26 -7.38 3.13 1.53
N PHE A 27 -7.89 2.17 2.29
CA PHE A 27 -8.33 0.86 1.77
C PHE A 27 -9.85 0.82 1.72
N TYR A 28 -10.40 0.72 0.52
CA TYR A 28 -11.84 0.67 0.29
C TYR A 28 -12.28 -0.77 0.05
N LYS A 29 -12.90 -1.38 1.05
CA LYS A 29 -13.30 -2.78 1.00
C LYS A 29 -14.41 -3.08 -0.02
N ALA A 30 -15.21 -2.09 -0.36
CA ALA A 30 -16.36 -2.30 -1.24
C ALA A 30 -15.94 -2.75 -2.65
N ASP A 31 -14.84 -2.22 -3.16
CA ASP A 31 -14.39 -2.48 -4.53
C ASP A 31 -12.90 -2.83 -4.62
N TYR A 32 -12.25 -3.04 -3.47
CA TYR A 32 -10.82 -3.34 -3.37
C TYR A 32 -9.93 -2.25 -3.99
N THR A 33 -10.38 -1.02 -3.93
CA THR A 33 -9.58 0.13 -4.35
C THR A 33 -8.67 0.57 -3.21
N VAL A 34 -7.44 0.94 -3.54
CA VAL A 34 -6.50 1.53 -2.59
C VAL A 34 -6.08 2.88 -3.11
N ARG A 35 -6.23 3.89 -2.26
CA ARG A 35 -5.77 5.23 -2.56
C ARG A 35 -4.59 5.54 -1.65
N TYR A 36 -3.53 6.11 -2.20
CA TYR A 36 -2.35 6.40 -1.42
C TYR A 36 -1.72 7.72 -1.85
N GLY A 37 -1.04 8.37 -0.90
CA GLY A 37 -0.35 9.63 -1.14
C GLY A 37 1.15 9.43 -1.27
N ARG A 38 1.74 10.07 -2.27
CA ARG A 38 3.17 10.04 -2.50
C ARG A 38 3.62 11.45 -2.92
N LYS A 39 4.52 12.05 -2.12
CA LYS A 39 4.91 13.45 -2.28
C LYS A 39 3.66 14.34 -2.17
N GLU A 40 3.36 15.10 -3.20
CA GLU A 40 2.20 15.98 -3.23
C GLU A 40 1.06 15.41 -4.07
N ASN A 41 1.19 14.18 -4.54
CA ASN A 41 0.25 13.55 -5.45
C ASN A 41 -0.53 12.45 -4.77
N ASP A 42 -1.78 12.29 -5.19
CA ASP A 42 -2.64 11.19 -4.77
C ASP A 42 -2.76 10.20 -5.92
N PHE A 43 -2.66 8.91 -5.59
CA PHE A 43 -2.79 7.84 -6.54
C PHE A 43 -3.91 6.90 -6.11
N GLU A 44 -4.55 6.27 -7.07
CA GLU A 44 -5.62 5.31 -6.82
C GLU A 44 -5.41 4.10 -7.71
N ARG A 45 -5.53 2.90 -7.13
CA ARG A 45 -5.38 1.66 -7.88
C ARG A 45 -6.50 0.71 -7.51
N GLU A 46 -7.10 0.12 -8.54
CA GLU A 46 -8.04 -0.98 -8.37
C GLU A 46 -7.24 -2.27 -8.25
N MET A 47 -7.58 -3.09 -7.28
CA MET A 47 -6.88 -4.34 -7.02
C MET A 47 -7.88 -5.48 -6.94
N ASP A 48 -7.41 -6.71 -7.11
CA ASP A 48 -8.22 -7.85 -6.73
C ASP A 48 -8.11 -8.07 -5.22
N LYS A 49 -8.93 -8.94 -4.68
CA LYS A 49 -8.95 -9.22 -3.24
C LYS A 49 -7.59 -9.70 -2.74
N ASN A 50 -6.90 -10.51 -3.51
CA ASN A 50 -5.61 -11.05 -3.10
C ASN A 50 -4.54 -9.97 -3.00
N GLU A 51 -4.47 -9.08 -3.99
CA GLU A 51 -3.54 -7.95 -3.95
C GLU A 51 -3.87 -6.99 -2.81
N PHE A 52 -5.15 -6.71 -2.61
CA PHE A 52 -5.63 -5.84 -1.55
C PHE A 52 -5.18 -6.36 -0.18
N ASP A 53 -5.44 -7.62 0.10
CA ASP A 53 -5.06 -8.26 1.37
C ASP A 53 -3.54 -8.32 1.53
N LYS A 54 -2.83 -8.62 0.46
CA LYS A 54 -1.37 -8.70 0.45
C LYS A 54 -0.74 -7.34 0.74
N LEU A 55 -1.23 -6.29 0.11
CA LEU A 55 -0.73 -4.95 0.34
C LEU A 55 -0.94 -4.52 1.79
N LEU A 56 -2.13 -4.77 2.32
CA LEU A 56 -2.44 -4.43 3.72
C LEU A 56 -1.48 -5.15 4.68
N ASN A 57 -1.23 -6.43 4.46
CA ASN A 57 -0.33 -7.21 5.29
C ASN A 57 1.12 -6.71 5.20
N ILE A 58 1.58 -6.41 3.98
CA ILE A 58 2.93 -5.90 3.75
C ILE A 58 3.15 -4.57 4.46
N LEU A 59 2.18 -3.67 4.39
CA LEU A 59 2.28 -2.37 5.06
C LEU A 59 2.37 -2.53 6.57
N LYS A 60 1.66 -3.49 7.14
CA LYS A 60 1.76 -3.80 8.57
C LYS A 60 3.14 -4.33 8.94
N ILE A 61 3.69 -5.22 8.12
CA ILE A 61 5.05 -5.75 8.32
C ILE A 61 6.09 -4.64 8.32
N LEU A 62 5.90 -3.65 7.44
CA LEU A 62 6.83 -2.53 7.30
C LEU A 62 6.64 -1.42 8.32
N GLY A 63 5.60 -1.50 9.15
CA GLY A 63 5.35 -0.51 10.20
C GLY A 63 4.57 0.72 9.76
N TYR A 64 3.83 0.62 8.66
CA TYR A 64 2.99 1.72 8.17
C TYR A 64 1.59 1.76 8.77
N ASP A 65 1.37 1.08 9.87
CA ASP A 65 0.05 0.94 10.52
C ASP A 65 -0.63 2.28 10.77
N THR A 66 0.15 3.29 11.19
CA THR A 66 -0.38 4.61 11.53
C THR A 66 -0.87 5.39 10.31
N PHE A 67 -0.48 4.98 9.12
CA PHE A 67 -0.87 5.63 7.88
C PHE A 67 -2.05 4.95 7.19
N ILE A 68 -2.56 3.86 7.76
CA ILE A 68 -3.61 3.04 7.12
C ILE A 68 -4.98 3.41 7.68
N GLU A 69 -5.93 3.67 6.79
CA GLU A 69 -7.35 3.73 7.11
C GLU A 69 -8.11 2.74 6.25
N ILE A 70 -9.10 2.07 6.84
CA ILE A 70 -9.91 1.07 6.15
C ILE A 70 -11.36 1.54 6.15
N PHE A 71 -11.96 1.62 4.98
CA PHE A 71 -13.33 2.08 4.78
C PHE A 71 -14.26 0.98 4.32
#